data_2e7b4e2a6c5544b4956c52f3516be6f1
#
_entry.id   2e7b4e2a6c5544b4956c52f3516be6f1
#
_cell.length_a   1.000
_cell.length_b   1.000
_cell.length_c   1.000
_cell.angle_alpha   90.00
_cell.angle_beta   90.00
_cell.angle_gamma   90.00
#
_symmetry.space_group_name_H-M   'P 1'
#
loop_
_entity.id
_entity.type
_entity.pdbx_description
1 polymer ?
#
loop_
_entity_poly.entity_id
_entity_poly.type
_entity_poly.pdbx_seq_one_letter_code
_entity_poly.pdbx_strand_id
1 'polypeptide(L)'
;MFALKPEDFIIYLKKVAKVIEENKEYITELDSETGDGDHWLNMNIGFQKLVEKTGEWKQMNFQELFQNIAMVLMSAMGGSSGVLYGSAYLKSSMLMKDKEIMDEMLFGEMLLDWAEAIASRGNAKPGYKTMLDAIYPAANAYQKSLNEGNDIADCLHKMVMAAK
;
A
#
# COMPACT_ATOMS: atom_id res chain seq x y z
N MET A 1 -17.30 13.68 4.94
CA MET A 1 -17.03 12.42 5.67
C MET A 1 -16.28 11.51 4.74
N PHE A 2 -15.10 11.07 5.12
CA PHE A 2 -14.31 10.11 4.35
C PHE A 2 -14.90 8.72 4.53
N ALA A 3 -15.25 8.06 3.44
CA ALA A 3 -15.88 6.75 3.47
C ALA A 3 -15.60 6.05 2.14
N LEU A 4 -14.58 5.20 2.12
CA LEU A 4 -14.22 4.41 0.95
C LEU A 4 -15.00 3.10 0.93
N LYS A 5 -15.43 2.73 -0.27
CA LYS A 5 -15.97 1.41 -0.57
C LYS A 5 -14.95 0.58 -1.37
N PRO A 6 -15.13 -0.74 -1.50
CA PRO A 6 -14.22 -1.57 -2.30
C PRO A 6 -14.02 -1.06 -3.73
N GLU A 7 -15.07 -0.55 -4.37
CA GLU A 7 -14.99 0.02 -5.73
C GLU A 7 -14.09 1.28 -5.80
N ASP A 8 -14.09 2.12 -4.76
CA ASP A 8 -13.23 3.30 -4.68
C ASP A 8 -11.75 2.86 -4.55
N PHE A 9 -11.51 1.81 -3.78
CA PHE A 9 -10.17 1.23 -3.64
C PHE A 9 -9.66 0.62 -4.94
N ILE A 10 -10.52 0.00 -5.74
CA ILE A 10 -10.18 -0.46 -7.09
C ILE A 10 -9.76 0.71 -8.00
N ILE A 11 -10.45 1.85 -7.91
CA ILE A 11 -10.08 3.07 -8.65
C ILE A 11 -8.71 3.57 -8.18
N TYR A 12 -8.45 3.56 -6.88
CA TYR A 12 -7.16 3.91 -6.31
C TYR A 12 -6.04 3.01 -6.84
N LEU A 13 -6.20 1.69 -6.85
CA LEU A 13 -5.21 0.76 -7.41
C LEU A 13 -4.83 1.07 -8.86
N LYS A 14 -5.81 1.41 -9.69
CA LYS A 14 -5.57 1.81 -11.09
C LYS A 14 -4.75 3.10 -11.19
N LYS A 15 -5.00 4.06 -10.31
CA LYS A 15 -4.21 5.30 -10.24
C LYS A 15 -2.78 5.02 -9.79
N VAL A 16 -2.59 4.16 -8.79
CA VAL A 16 -1.25 3.75 -8.33
C VAL A 16 -0.48 3.06 -9.45
N ALA A 17 -1.10 2.11 -10.17
CA ALA A 17 -0.48 1.43 -11.29
C ALA A 17 0.00 2.41 -12.37
N LYS A 18 -0.83 3.40 -12.70
CA LYS A 18 -0.49 4.44 -13.66
C LYS A 18 0.70 5.29 -13.19
N VAL A 19 0.71 5.71 -11.92
CA VAL A 19 1.82 6.49 -11.35
C VAL A 19 3.13 5.70 -11.39
N ILE A 20 3.10 4.40 -11.06
CA ILE A 20 4.27 3.53 -11.14
C ILE A 20 4.77 3.45 -12.60
N GLU A 21 3.88 3.24 -13.57
CA GLU A 21 4.21 3.16 -14.99
C GLU A 21 4.87 4.45 -15.49
N GLU A 22 4.32 5.63 -15.14
CA GLU A 22 4.80 6.94 -15.54
C GLU A 22 6.15 7.34 -14.92
N ASN A 23 6.56 6.71 -13.81
CA ASN A 23 7.81 7.03 -13.10
C ASN A 23 8.92 6.00 -13.31
N LYS A 24 8.93 5.30 -14.45
CA LYS A 24 9.90 4.25 -14.77
C LYS A 24 11.34 4.68 -14.57
N GLU A 25 11.75 5.74 -15.23
CA GLU A 25 13.14 6.20 -15.25
C GLU A 25 13.61 6.56 -13.85
N TYR A 26 12.79 7.35 -13.14
CA TYR A 26 13.10 7.80 -11.77
C TYR A 26 13.27 6.63 -10.79
N ILE A 27 12.34 5.66 -10.79
CA ILE A 27 12.41 4.50 -9.87
C ILE A 27 13.59 3.61 -10.23
N THR A 28 13.86 3.39 -11.53
CA THR A 28 14.98 2.58 -11.98
C THR A 28 16.33 3.22 -11.62
N GLU A 29 16.45 4.55 -11.77
CA GLU A 29 17.66 5.28 -11.39
C GLU A 29 17.95 5.14 -9.89
N LEU A 30 16.94 5.39 -9.05
CA LEU A 30 17.08 5.25 -7.59
C LEU A 30 17.51 3.85 -7.17
N ASP A 31 16.92 2.81 -7.75
CA ASP A 31 17.25 1.42 -7.43
C ASP A 31 18.66 1.05 -7.93
N SER A 32 19.07 1.55 -9.09
CA SER A 32 20.39 1.27 -9.68
C SER A 32 21.56 1.85 -8.88
N GLU A 33 21.33 2.81 -7.98
CA GLU A 33 22.35 3.34 -7.09
C GLU A 33 22.75 2.34 -6.00
N THR A 34 21.86 1.44 -5.61
CA THR A 34 22.08 0.53 -4.47
C THR A 34 21.67 -0.92 -4.74
N GLY A 35 20.95 -1.18 -5.85
CA GLY A 35 20.42 -2.46 -6.27
C GLY A 35 20.79 -2.81 -7.71
N ASP A 36 20.00 -3.69 -8.31
CA ASP A 36 20.18 -4.19 -9.68
C ASP A 36 19.29 -3.49 -10.73
N GLY A 37 18.52 -2.47 -10.32
CA GLY A 37 17.67 -1.66 -11.19
C GLY A 37 16.37 -2.35 -11.62
N ASP A 38 15.97 -3.44 -10.99
CA ASP A 38 14.80 -4.23 -11.38
C ASP A 38 13.52 -3.87 -10.59
N HIS A 39 13.63 -3.00 -9.57
CA HIS A 39 12.52 -2.69 -8.67
C HIS A 39 11.30 -2.12 -9.40
N TRP A 40 11.52 -1.17 -10.33
CA TRP A 40 10.41 -0.65 -11.14
C TRP A 40 9.72 -1.74 -11.95
N LEU A 41 10.49 -2.63 -12.57
CA LEU A 41 9.94 -3.71 -13.41
C LEU A 41 9.05 -4.63 -12.57
N ASN A 42 9.54 -5.05 -11.40
CA ASN A 42 8.82 -5.91 -10.48
C ASN A 42 7.52 -5.26 -9.97
N MET A 43 7.59 -3.98 -9.56
CA MET A 43 6.42 -3.19 -9.16
C MET A 43 5.41 -3.07 -10.28
N ASN A 44 5.86 -2.69 -11.48
CA ASN A 44 4.97 -2.51 -12.62
C ASN A 44 4.27 -3.82 -13.02
N ILE A 45 4.98 -4.94 -13.09
CA ILE A 45 4.37 -6.25 -13.36
C ILE A 45 3.28 -6.56 -12.34
N GLY A 46 3.56 -6.40 -11.04
CA GLY A 46 2.60 -6.66 -9.98
C GLY A 46 1.34 -5.79 -10.10
N PHE A 47 1.51 -4.48 -10.26
CA PHE A 47 0.38 -3.55 -10.33
C PHE A 47 -0.41 -3.63 -11.63
N GLN A 48 0.22 -3.88 -12.78
CA GLN A 48 -0.51 -4.15 -14.02
C GLN A 48 -1.33 -5.44 -13.90
N LYS A 49 -0.81 -6.46 -13.23
CA LYS A 49 -1.57 -7.68 -12.96
C LYS A 49 -2.78 -7.46 -12.06
N LEU A 50 -2.67 -6.56 -11.07
CA LEU A 50 -3.84 -6.13 -10.29
C LEU A 50 -4.89 -5.46 -11.19
N VAL A 51 -4.47 -4.53 -12.06
CA VAL A 51 -5.38 -3.82 -12.97
C VAL A 51 -6.14 -4.78 -13.88
N GLU A 52 -5.48 -5.79 -14.45
CA GLU A 52 -6.12 -6.85 -15.26
C GLU A 52 -7.25 -7.55 -14.49
N LYS A 53 -7.07 -7.77 -13.19
CA LYS A 53 -8.01 -8.50 -12.34
C LYS A 53 -9.17 -7.65 -11.81
N THR A 54 -9.10 -6.32 -11.87
CA THR A 54 -10.12 -5.43 -11.28
C THR A 54 -11.54 -5.67 -11.81
N GLY A 55 -11.65 -6.18 -13.05
CA GLY A 55 -12.95 -6.53 -13.63
C GLY A 55 -13.69 -7.63 -12.89
N GLU A 56 -12.94 -8.58 -12.32
CA GLU A 56 -13.44 -9.73 -11.57
C GLU A 56 -13.84 -9.36 -10.13
N TRP A 57 -13.35 -8.23 -9.62
CA TRP A 57 -13.45 -7.83 -8.21
C TRP A 57 -14.56 -6.84 -7.87
N LYS A 58 -15.38 -6.46 -8.84
CA LYS A 58 -16.39 -5.40 -8.70
C LYS A 58 -17.42 -5.62 -7.60
N GLN A 59 -17.65 -6.87 -7.18
CA GLN A 59 -18.65 -7.21 -6.18
C GLN A 59 -18.03 -7.80 -4.90
N MET A 60 -16.71 -7.74 -4.76
CA MET A 60 -16.04 -8.22 -3.57
C MET A 60 -16.19 -7.24 -2.42
N ASN A 61 -16.32 -7.75 -1.21
CA ASN A 61 -16.14 -6.95 -0.01
C ASN A 61 -14.64 -6.64 0.20
N PHE A 62 -14.31 -5.78 1.17
CA PHE A 62 -12.92 -5.41 1.42
C PHE A 62 -12.03 -6.59 1.80
N GLN A 63 -12.53 -7.53 2.59
CA GLN A 63 -11.75 -8.69 2.99
C GLN A 63 -11.35 -9.53 1.78
N GLU A 64 -12.30 -9.87 0.93
CA GLU A 64 -12.06 -10.64 -0.30
C GLU A 64 -11.13 -9.88 -1.26
N LEU A 65 -11.37 -8.57 -1.45
CA LEU A 65 -10.55 -7.71 -2.31
C LEU A 65 -9.09 -7.73 -1.85
N PHE A 66 -8.83 -7.51 -0.57
CA PHE A 66 -7.48 -7.45 -0.04
C PHE A 66 -6.78 -8.82 -0.05
N GLN A 67 -7.50 -9.93 0.17
CA GLN A 67 -6.95 -11.27 -0.01
C GLN A 67 -6.55 -11.53 -1.46
N ASN A 68 -7.38 -11.11 -2.42
CA ASN A 68 -7.06 -11.27 -3.85
C ASN A 68 -5.88 -10.39 -4.27
N ILE A 69 -5.82 -9.14 -3.81
CA ILE A 69 -4.65 -8.28 -4.04
C ILE A 69 -3.38 -8.93 -3.50
N ALA A 70 -3.42 -9.43 -2.26
CA ALA A 70 -2.27 -10.10 -1.63
C ALA A 70 -1.79 -11.29 -2.47
N MET A 71 -2.69 -12.16 -2.91
CA MET A 71 -2.34 -13.32 -3.74
C MET A 71 -1.73 -12.93 -5.08
N VAL A 72 -2.29 -11.91 -5.74
CA VAL A 72 -1.75 -11.42 -7.01
C VAL A 72 -0.35 -10.84 -6.83
N LEU A 73 -0.15 -9.99 -5.82
CA LEU A 73 1.17 -9.41 -5.56
C LEU A 73 2.21 -10.48 -5.23
N MET A 74 1.90 -11.42 -4.35
CA MET A 74 2.82 -12.52 -3.99
C MET A 74 3.16 -13.43 -5.16
N SER A 75 2.27 -13.57 -6.15
CA SER A 75 2.48 -14.47 -7.30
C SER A 75 3.09 -13.80 -8.51
N ALA A 76 2.86 -12.50 -8.71
CA ALA A 76 3.23 -11.80 -9.93
C ALA A 76 4.36 -10.79 -9.75
N MET A 77 4.49 -10.19 -8.57
CA MET A 77 5.54 -9.21 -8.29
C MET A 77 6.83 -9.92 -7.87
N GLY A 78 7.91 -9.68 -8.59
CA GLY A 78 9.22 -10.27 -8.31
C GLY A 78 9.91 -9.71 -7.06
N GLY A 79 11.05 -10.30 -6.73
CA GLY A 79 11.87 -9.88 -5.59
C GLY A 79 11.17 -10.06 -4.24
N SER A 80 11.66 -9.36 -3.23
CA SER A 80 11.07 -9.32 -1.89
C SER A 80 9.77 -8.50 -1.83
N SER A 81 9.59 -7.56 -2.77
CA SER A 81 8.47 -6.61 -2.77
C SER A 81 7.11 -7.29 -2.82
N GLY A 82 6.95 -8.32 -3.67
CA GLY A 82 5.69 -9.06 -3.78
C GLY A 82 5.27 -9.68 -2.46
N VAL A 83 6.22 -10.28 -1.74
CA VAL A 83 5.96 -10.90 -0.43
C VAL A 83 5.67 -9.85 0.64
N LEU A 84 6.40 -8.73 0.65
CA LEU A 84 6.23 -7.66 1.64
C LEU A 84 4.88 -6.96 1.47
N TYR A 85 4.57 -6.45 0.29
CA TYR A 85 3.27 -5.82 0.01
C TYR A 85 2.10 -6.80 0.12
N GLY A 86 2.27 -8.02 -0.37
CA GLY A 86 1.25 -9.05 -0.23
C GLY A 86 0.94 -9.39 1.23
N SER A 87 1.95 -9.42 2.11
CA SER A 87 1.76 -9.63 3.55
C SER A 87 1.00 -8.47 4.20
N ALA A 88 1.26 -7.22 3.77
CA ALA A 88 0.54 -6.05 4.22
C ALA A 88 -0.95 -6.14 3.88
N TYR A 89 -1.29 -6.42 2.62
CA TYR A 89 -2.68 -6.61 2.20
C TYR A 89 -3.36 -7.79 2.88
N LEU A 90 -2.64 -8.90 3.08
CA LEU A 90 -3.19 -10.07 3.77
C LEU A 90 -3.53 -9.75 5.23
N LYS A 91 -2.67 -9.01 5.94
CA LYS A 91 -2.96 -8.53 7.29
C LYS A 91 -4.18 -7.61 7.31
N SER A 92 -4.23 -6.64 6.40
CA SER A 92 -5.36 -5.72 6.28
C SER A 92 -6.67 -6.43 5.91
N SER A 93 -6.63 -7.56 5.22
CA SER A 93 -7.85 -8.32 4.93
C SER A 93 -8.52 -8.83 6.20
N MET A 94 -7.74 -9.11 7.24
CA MET A 94 -8.28 -9.52 8.55
C MET A 94 -8.91 -8.33 9.29
N LEU A 95 -8.29 -7.15 9.21
CA LEU A 95 -8.83 -5.90 9.76
C LEU A 95 -10.16 -5.53 9.08
N MET A 96 -10.29 -5.80 7.78
CA MET A 96 -11.46 -5.49 6.96
C MET A 96 -12.58 -6.53 7.03
N LYS A 97 -12.46 -7.54 7.89
CA LYS A 97 -13.51 -8.54 8.06
C LYS A 97 -14.81 -7.87 8.52
N ASP A 98 -15.89 -8.16 7.82
CA ASP A 98 -17.25 -7.63 8.10
C ASP A 98 -17.35 -6.10 8.01
N LYS A 99 -16.41 -5.42 7.30
CA LYS A 99 -16.44 -3.98 7.05
C LYS A 99 -16.92 -3.69 5.64
N GLU A 100 -17.98 -2.89 5.53
CA GLU A 100 -18.51 -2.42 4.25
C GLU A 100 -17.86 -1.11 3.79
N ILE A 101 -17.41 -0.30 4.73
CA ILE A 101 -16.84 1.03 4.51
C ILE A 101 -15.54 1.13 5.29
N MET A 102 -14.54 1.75 4.66
CA MET A 102 -13.29 2.17 5.30
C MET A 102 -13.38 3.67 5.56
N ASP A 103 -13.56 4.02 6.83
CA ASP A 103 -13.50 5.41 7.30
C ASP A 103 -12.06 5.85 7.57
N GLU A 104 -11.88 7.10 8.00
CA GLU A 104 -10.59 7.70 8.30
C GLU A 104 -9.82 6.97 9.41
N MET A 105 -10.52 6.42 10.41
CA MET A 105 -9.88 5.68 11.51
C MET A 105 -9.38 4.32 11.02
N LEU A 106 -10.23 3.58 10.33
CA LEU A 106 -9.92 2.27 9.79
C LEU A 106 -8.80 2.35 8.74
N PHE A 107 -8.77 3.43 7.95
CA PHE A 107 -7.66 3.70 7.03
C PHE A 107 -6.33 3.90 7.77
N GLY A 108 -6.35 4.65 8.87
CA GLY A 108 -5.16 4.84 9.71
C GLY A 108 -4.67 3.54 10.37
N GLU A 109 -5.58 2.71 10.87
CA GLU A 109 -5.24 1.38 11.40
C GLU A 109 -4.62 0.50 10.32
N MET A 110 -5.14 0.51 9.10
CA MET A 110 -4.59 -0.21 7.95
C MET A 110 -3.15 0.21 7.66
N LEU A 111 -2.84 1.51 7.70
CA LEU A 111 -1.47 2.00 7.47
C LEU A 111 -0.47 1.48 8.51
N LEU A 112 -0.87 1.41 9.78
CA LEU A 112 -0.05 0.84 10.86
C LEU A 112 0.11 -0.67 10.69
N ASP A 113 -0.96 -1.38 10.36
CA ASP A 113 -0.93 -2.81 10.06
C ASP A 113 0.01 -3.14 8.90
N TRP A 114 0.07 -2.28 7.88
CA TRP A 114 1.01 -2.43 6.77
C TRP A 114 2.46 -2.32 7.24
N ALA A 115 2.75 -1.27 8.03
CA ALA A 115 4.10 -1.09 8.57
C ALA A 115 4.55 -2.30 9.40
N GLU A 116 3.69 -2.79 10.28
CA GLU A 116 3.98 -3.96 11.12
C GLU A 116 4.11 -5.27 10.31
N ALA A 117 3.24 -5.50 9.34
CA ALA A 117 3.30 -6.70 8.49
C ALA A 117 4.59 -6.75 7.68
N ILE A 118 4.99 -5.61 7.09
CA ILE A 118 6.23 -5.48 6.34
C ILE A 118 7.44 -5.65 7.27
N ALA A 119 7.44 -5.00 8.44
CA ALA A 119 8.50 -5.12 9.43
C ALA A 119 8.72 -6.58 9.87
N SER A 120 7.63 -7.25 10.23
CA SER A 120 7.64 -8.65 10.65
C SER A 120 8.10 -9.58 9.53
N ARG A 121 7.56 -9.40 8.31
CA ARG A 121 7.88 -10.26 7.18
C ARG A 121 9.31 -10.06 6.66
N GLY A 122 9.78 -8.81 6.65
CA GLY A 122 11.12 -8.44 6.21
C GLY A 122 12.19 -8.59 7.30
N ASN A 123 11.80 -8.94 8.53
CA ASN A 123 12.69 -8.93 9.70
C ASN A 123 13.49 -7.63 9.81
N ALA A 124 12.82 -6.49 9.60
CA ALA A 124 13.42 -5.18 9.57
C ALA A 124 12.72 -4.23 10.55
N LYS A 125 13.38 -3.13 10.84
CA LYS A 125 12.84 -2.08 11.71
C LYS A 125 13.26 -0.70 11.19
N PRO A 126 12.60 0.38 11.63
CA PRO A 126 13.01 1.74 11.30
C PRO A 126 14.51 1.98 11.59
N GLY A 127 15.17 2.71 10.70
CA GLY A 127 16.61 2.95 10.74
C GLY A 127 17.47 1.95 9.97
N TYR A 128 16.85 0.90 9.40
CA TYR A 128 17.58 -0.10 8.58
C TYR A 128 17.75 0.31 7.10
N LYS A 129 17.34 1.52 6.75
CA LYS A 129 17.35 2.04 5.37
C LYS A 129 16.53 1.17 4.43
N THR A 130 15.29 0.90 4.83
CA THR A 130 14.32 0.13 4.07
C THR A 130 13.05 0.97 3.83
N MET A 131 12.08 0.45 3.09
CA MET A 131 10.78 1.09 2.91
C MET A 131 10.06 1.44 4.23
N LEU A 132 10.44 0.82 5.34
CA LEU A 132 9.88 1.12 6.66
C LEU A 132 10.24 2.52 7.14
N ASP A 133 11.35 3.09 6.67
CA ASP A 133 11.77 4.45 7.01
C ASP A 133 10.91 5.52 6.31
N ALA A 134 10.09 5.12 5.33
CA ALA A 134 9.04 5.93 4.74
C ALA A 134 7.65 5.57 5.31
N ILE A 135 7.33 4.28 5.43
CA ILE A 135 5.99 3.80 5.79
C ILE A 135 5.63 4.14 7.25
N TYR A 136 6.53 3.90 8.22
CA TYR A 136 6.26 4.21 9.64
C TYR A 136 6.06 5.71 9.89
N PRO A 137 6.95 6.61 9.43
CA PRO A 137 6.69 8.04 9.57
C PRO A 137 5.38 8.48 8.94
N ALA A 138 5.05 7.95 7.75
CA ALA A 138 3.79 8.24 7.08
C ALA A 138 2.56 7.83 7.92
N ALA A 139 2.53 6.57 8.38
CA ALA A 139 1.43 6.05 9.20
C ALA A 139 1.28 6.84 10.51
N ASN A 140 2.38 7.12 11.19
CA ASN A 140 2.38 7.88 12.44
C ASN A 140 1.92 9.34 12.24
N ALA A 141 2.35 9.99 11.16
CA ALA A 141 1.94 11.35 10.83
C ALA A 141 0.44 11.43 10.54
N TYR A 142 -0.10 10.44 9.81
CA TYR A 142 -1.54 10.32 9.58
C TYR A 142 -2.30 10.19 10.90
N GLN A 143 -1.94 9.21 11.74
CA GLN A 143 -2.60 8.97 13.03
C GLN A 143 -2.53 10.18 13.95
N LYS A 144 -1.37 10.82 14.04
CA LYS A 144 -1.20 12.02 14.85
C LYS A 144 -2.13 13.14 14.36
N SER A 145 -2.16 13.38 13.06
CA SER A 145 -2.99 14.41 12.46
C SER A 145 -4.50 14.15 12.68
N LEU A 146 -4.92 12.91 12.56
CA LEU A 146 -6.30 12.50 12.82
C LEU A 146 -6.69 12.72 14.28
N ASN A 147 -5.83 12.34 15.21
CA ASN A 147 -6.04 12.55 16.66
C ASN A 147 -6.07 14.02 17.06
N GLU A 148 -5.40 14.89 16.32
CA GLU A 148 -5.45 16.34 16.48
C GLU A 148 -6.75 16.97 15.94
N GLY A 149 -7.62 16.17 15.31
CA GLY A 149 -8.91 16.60 14.75
C GLY A 149 -8.79 17.32 13.40
N ASN A 150 -7.67 17.15 12.68
CA ASN A 150 -7.52 17.70 11.34
C ASN A 150 -8.42 16.95 10.35
N ASP A 151 -8.76 17.61 9.24
CA ASP A 151 -9.52 16.98 8.18
C ASP A 151 -8.68 15.94 7.41
N ILE A 152 -9.35 15.12 6.62
CA ILE A 152 -8.70 14.01 5.90
C ILE A 152 -7.66 14.48 4.89
N ALA A 153 -7.86 15.63 4.26
CA ALA A 153 -6.92 16.17 3.29
C ALA A 153 -5.61 16.56 3.97
N ASP A 154 -5.69 17.20 5.13
CA ASP A 154 -4.54 17.52 5.96
C ASP A 154 -3.83 16.26 6.48
N CYS A 155 -4.58 15.25 6.92
CA CYS A 155 -4.02 13.97 7.36
C CYS A 155 -3.23 13.30 6.23
N LEU A 156 -3.80 13.21 5.03
CA LEU A 156 -3.13 12.64 3.86
C LEU A 156 -1.92 13.49 3.42
N HIS A 157 -2.01 14.80 3.47
CA HIS A 157 -0.89 15.67 3.16
C HIS A 157 0.29 15.43 4.12
N LYS A 158 0.04 15.44 5.43
CA LYS A 158 1.08 15.18 6.44
C LYS A 158 1.67 13.79 6.31
N MET A 159 0.86 12.79 5.97
CA MET A 159 1.31 11.43 5.67
C MET A 159 2.33 11.42 4.52
N VAL A 160 1.99 12.05 3.41
CA VAL A 160 2.87 12.12 2.23
C VAL A 160 4.16 12.87 2.53
N MET A 161 4.08 13.99 3.26
CA MET A 161 5.27 14.77 3.62
C MET A 161 6.20 14.03 4.57
N ALA A 162 5.66 13.17 5.44
CA ALA A 162 6.46 12.39 6.37
C ALA A 162 7.10 11.13 5.70
N ALA A 163 6.60 10.71 4.56
CA ALA A 163 7.16 9.60 3.77
C ALA A 163 8.40 10.01 2.94
N LYS A 164 8.62 11.31 2.73
CA LYS A 164 9.74 11.87 1.95
C LYS A 164 11.00 12.00 2.81
#